data_21e7456457a7a4e5aab9b5bb887482f1
#
_entry.id   21e7456457a7a4e5aab9b5bb887482f1
#
_cell.length_a   1.000
_cell.length_b   1.000
_cell.length_c   1.000
_cell.angle_alpha   90.00
_cell.angle_beta   90.00
_cell.angle_gamma   90.00
#
_symmetry.space_group_name_H-M   'P 1'
#
loop_
_entity.id
_entity.type
_entity.pdbx_description
1 polymer ?
#
loop_
_entity_poly.entity_id
_entity_poly.type
_entity_poly.pdbx_seq_one_letter_code
_entity_poly.pdbx_strand_id
1 'polypeptide(L)'
;MGKYMTNRKTALVTGASDGIGAEFSDILAGLDYNVILVARREDKLNELSDKLNNLYDVDCTVIPADLSEPQAAQKLFDLTQDKNLEVDLLINNAGLLHNGYFTDLDLAEQERMIAVNVLALTSITHLFANIMATRGKGCILNISSLAAWMAIPNQNVYAASKAYVLSFTQALADEMLANSSGVSVTALCPGYTATKMMDNPAQGAQLRIPPTMMMFVRE
;
A
#
# COMPACT_ATOMS: atom_id res chain seq x y z
N MET A 1 -17.92 -10.67 -31.62
CA MET A 1 -17.48 -9.26 -31.52
C MET A 1 -16.18 -9.27 -30.76
N GLY A 2 -15.05 -8.97 -31.41
CA GLY A 2 -13.75 -9.00 -30.74
C GLY A 2 -13.68 -7.91 -29.69
N LYS A 3 -13.33 -8.31 -28.43
CA LYS A 3 -12.97 -7.40 -27.36
C LYS A 3 -11.80 -6.57 -27.93
N TYR A 4 -12.00 -5.28 -28.16
CA TYR A 4 -10.90 -4.38 -28.44
C TYR A 4 -9.98 -4.51 -27.23
N MET A 5 -8.74 -4.96 -27.43
CA MET A 5 -7.72 -4.92 -26.40
C MET A 5 -7.45 -3.43 -26.11
N THR A 6 -8.22 -2.88 -25.18
CA THR A 6 -7.92 -1.57 -24.64
C THR A 6 -6.61 -1.73 -23.89
N ASN A 7 -5.59 -0.96 -24.27
CA ASN A 7 -4.30 -0.93 -23.59
C ASN A 7 -4.48 -0.17 -22.26
N ARG A 8 -5.32 -0.77 -21.36
CA ARG A 8 -5.62 -0.20 -20.03
C ARG A 8 -4.36 -0.23 -19.19
N LYS A 9 -4.14 0.84 -18.45
CA LYS A 9 -3.09 0.87 -17.44
C LYS A 9 -3.43 -0.08 -16.30
N THR A 10 -2.42 -0.61 -15.65
CA THR A 10 -2.58 -1.50 -14.51
C THR A 10 -2.02 -0.87 -13.23
N ALA A 11 -2.81 -0.87 -12.19
CA ALA A 11 -2.39 -0.47 -10.86
C ALA A 11 -2.22 -1.69 -9.94
N LEU A 12 -1.16 -1.70 -9.12
CA LEU A 12 -0.97 -2.67 -8.05
C LEU A 12 -1.18 -1.97 -6.71
N VAL A 13 -2.10 -2.49 -5.89
CA VAL A 13 -2.42 -1.94 -4.58
C VAL A 13 -2.14 -2.96 -3.50
N THR A 14 -1.19 -2.66 -2.61
CA THR A 14 -0.94 -3.48 -1.43
C THR A 14 -1.85 -3.07 -0.27
N GLY A 15 -2.28 -4.04 0.56
CA GLY A 15 -3.26 -3.78 1.62
C GLY A 15 -4.67 -3.48 1.07
N ALA A 16 -5.01 -4.04 -0.10
CA ALA A 16 -6.25 -3.74 -0.83
C ALA A 16 -7.53 -4.29 -0.16
N SER A 17 -7.42 -5.16 0.83
CA SER A 17 -8.59 -5.86 1.39
C SER A 17 -9.50 -5.00 2.28
N ASP A 18 -9.11 -3.76 2.60
CA ASP A 18 -9.88 -2.88 3.50
C ASP A 18 -9.38 -1.41 3.47
N GLY A 19 -10.18 -0.49 4.00
CA GLY A 19 -9.80 0.90 4.26
C GLY A 19 -9.28 1.64 3.02
N ILE A 20 -8.17 2.37 3.21
CA ILE A 20 -7.57 3.22 2.16
C ILE A 20 -7.21 2.42 0.90
N GLY A 21 -6.70 1.19 1.05
CA GLY A 21 -6.33 0.36 -0.09
C GLY A 21 -7.51 -0.10 -0.93
N ALA A 22 -8.62 -0.45 -0.28
CA ALA A 22 -9.87 -0.81 -0.97
C ALA A 22 -10.45 0.40 -1.71
N GLU A 23 -10.43 1.59 -1.09
CA GLU A 23 -10.90 2.83 -1.70
C GLU A 23 -10.03 3.23 -2.91
N PHE A 24 -8.70 3.14 -2.82
CA PHE A 24 -7.83 3.34 -3.99
C PHE A 24 -8.18 2.38 -5.11
N SER A 25 -8.43 1.11 -4.79
CA SER A 25 -8.78 0.11 -5.80
C SER A 25 -10.09 0.45 -6.51
N ASP A 26 -11.11 0.92 -5.76
CA ASP A 26 -12.40 1.35 -6.30
C ASP A 26 -12.25 2.59 -7.21
N ILE A 27 -11.54 3.61 -6.74
CA ILE A 27 -11.27 4.83 -7.53
C ILE A 27 -10.52 4.51 -8.82
N LEU A 28 -9.50 3.65 -8.76
CA LEU A 28 -8.67 3.30 -9.91
C LEU A 28 -9.46 2.48 -10.94
N ALA A 29 -10.27 1.53 -10.49
CA ALA A 29 -11.19 0.82 -11.37
C ALA A 29 -12.18 1.78 -12.05
N GLY A 30 -12.72 2.76 -11.33
CA GLY A 30 -13.56 3.82 -11.88
C GLY A 30 -12.83 4.77 -12.86
N LEU A 31 -11.49 4.81 -12.81
CA LEU A 31 -10.61 5.53 -13.75
C LEU A 31 -10.09 4.62 -14.88
N ASP A 32 -10.73 3.50 -15.13
CA ASP A 32 -10.42 2.54 -16.20
C ASP A 32 -9.03 1.85 -16.07
N TYR A 33 -8.54 1.67 -14.84
CA TYR A 33 -7.37 0.84 -14.56
C TYR A 33 -7.76 -0.62 -14.33
N ASN A 34 -6.99 -1.56 -14.86
CA ASN A 34 -6.95 -2.91 -14.30
C ASN A 34 -6.27 -2.86 -12.92
N VAL A 35 -6.71 -3.67 -11.96
CA VAL A 35 -6.22 -3.57 -10.58
C VAL A 35 -5.69 -4.91 -10.08
N ILE A 36 -4.44 -4.92 -9.61
CA ILE A 36 -3.84 -6.05 -8.90
C ILE A 36 -4.06 -5.80 -7.40
N LEU A 37 -4.88 -6.65 -6.79
CA LEU A 37 -5.29 -6.56 -5.39
C LEU A 37 -4.41 -7.46 -4.53
N VAL A 38 -3.61 -6.88 -3.64
CA VAL A 38 -2.65 -7.63 -2.80
C VAL A 38 -2.97 -7.45 -1.33
N ALA A 39 -3.27 -8.52 -0.61
CA ALA A 39 -3.42 -8.56 0.84
C ALA A 39 -3.42 -10.02 1.33
N ARG A 40 -3.50 -10.23 2.66
CA ARG A 40 -3.54 -11.58 3.27
C ARG A 40 -4.89 -12.27 3.15
N ARG A 41 -5.99 -11.50 3.22
CA ARG A 41 -7.36 -12.04 3.26
C ARG A 41 -7.89 -12.24 1.85
N GLU A 42 -7.72 -13.46 1.33
CA GLU A 42 -8.11 -13.81 -0.03
C GLU A 42 -9.63 -13.68 -0.25
N ASP A 43 -10.44 -14.05 0.74
CA ASP A 43 -11.90 -13.90 0.71
C ASP A 43 -12.30 -12.44 0.45
N LYS A 44 -11.69 -11.48 1.17
CA LYS A 44 -11.97 -10.05 1.02
C LYS A 44 -11.48 -9.49 -0.31
N LEU A 45 -10.36 -10.01 -0.81
CA LEU A 45 -9.86 -9.62 -2.13
C LEU A 45 -10.79 -10.10 -3.25
N ASN A 46 -11.31 -11.32 -3.13
CA ASN A 46 -12.26 -11.87 -4.10
C ASN A 46 -13.59 -11.09 -4.08
N GLU A 47 -14.15 -10.78 -2.90
CA GLU A 47 -15.34 -9.93 -2.76
C GLU A 47 -15.13 -8.56 -3.44
N LEU A 48 -13.98 -7.92 -3.22
CA LEU A 48 -13.65 -6.64 -3.84
C LEU A 48 -13.47 -6.78 -5.37
N SER A 49 -12.74 -7.80 -5.82
CA SER A 49 -12.54 -8.10 -7.24
C SER A 49 -13.87 -8.26 -7.98
N ASP A 50 -14.79 -9.07 -7.44
CA ASP A 50 -16.11 -9.29 -8.03
C ASP A 50 -16.91 -7.99 -8.10
N LYS A 51 -16.87 -7.18 -7.01
CA LYS A 51 -17.51 -5.86 -7.00
C LYS A 51 -16.97 -4.97 -8.12
N LEU A 52 -15.64 -4.83 -8.23
CA LEU A 52 -14.99 -3.92 -9.18
C LEU A 52 -15.21 -4.39 -10.63
N ASN A 53 -15.08 -5.68 -10.90
CA ASN A 53 -15.32 -6.26 -12.24
C ASN A 53 -16.76 -6.02 -12.70
N ASN A 54 -17.74 -6.11 -11.78
CA ASN A 54 -19.15 -5.90 -12.10
C ASN A 54 -19.52 -4.42 -12.32
N LEU A 55 -18.86 -3.50 -11.59
CA LEU A 55 -19.18 -2.08 -11.66
C LEU A 55 -18.48 -1.36 -12.81
N TYR A 56 -17.24 -1.74 -13.14
CA TYR A 56 -16.36 -0.92 -13.99
C TYR A 56 -15.83 -1.62 -15.25
N ASP A 57 -16.22 -2.88 -15.50
CA ASP A 57 -15.74 -3.70 -16.65
C ASP A 57 -14.21 -3.69 -16.78
N VAL A 58 -13.48 -3.75 -15.67
CA VAL A 58 -12.01 -3.84 -15.59
C VAL A 58 -11.57 -5.25 -15.21
N ASP A 59 -10.29 -5.58 -15.45
CA ASP A 59 -9.74 -6.86 -15.01
C ASP A 59 -9.08 -6.69 -13.63
N CYS A 60 -9.60 -7.40 -12.61
CA CYS A 60 -8.98 -7.46 -11.28
C CYS A 60 -8.22 -8.77 -11.11
N THR A 61 -6.94 -8.68 -10.72
CA THR A 61 -6.11 -9.84 -10.38
C THR A 61 -5.90 -9.90 -8.87
N VAL A 62 -6.33 -10.99 -8.25
CA VAL A 62 -6.14 -11.23 -6.81
C VAL A 62 -4.82 -11.97 -6.58
N ILE A 63 -3.97 -11.43 -5.69
CA ILE A 63 -2.72 -12.04 -5.24
C ILE A 63 -2.69 -12.06 -3.70
N PRO A 64 -3.07 -13.16 -3.06
CA PRO A 64 -2.95 -13.29 -1.61
C PRO A 64 -1.47 -13.30 -1.20
N ALA A 65 -1.06 -12.40 -0.30
CA ALA A 65 0.30 -12.34 0.20
C ALA A 65 0.37 -11.78 1.63
N ASP A 66 1.16 -12.42 2.49
CA ASP A 66 1.61 -11.81 3.74
C ASP A 66 2.96 -11.13 3.51
N LEU A 67 2.94 -9.80 3.47
CA LEU A 67 4.13 -9.00 3.21
C LEU A 67 5.11 -8.95 4.40
N SER A 68 4.79 -9.55 5.54
CA SER A 68 5.75 -9.75 6.63
C SER A 68 6.68 -10.94 6.43
N GLU A 69 6.33 -11.84 5.51
CA GLU A 69 7.11 -13.04 5.25
C GLU A 69 8.39 -12.73 4.47
N PRO A 70 9.48 -13.47 4.74
CA PRO A 70 10.71 -13.36 3.96
C PRO A 70 10.46 -13.55 2.46
N GLN A 71 11.09 -12.71 1.64
CA GLN A 71 10.98 -12.76 0.18
C GLN A 71 9.56 -12.50 -0.38
N ALA A 72 8.59 -12.07 0.44
CA ALA A 72 7.23 -11.80 -0.05
C ALA A 72 7.20 -10.76 -1.19
N ALA A 73 8.04 -9.73 -1.11
CA ALA A 73 8.19 -8.73 -2.16
C ALA A 73 8.68 -9.33 -3.49
N GLN A 74 9.69 -10.20 -3.43
CA GLN A 74 10.23 -10.88 -4.62
C GLN A 74 9.18 -11.82 -5.24
N LYS A 75 8.52 -12.64 -4.42
CA LYS A 75 7.44 -13.54 -4.88
C LYS A 75 6.29 -12.76 -5.54
N LEU A 76 5.90 -11.62 -4.95
CA LEU A 76 4.87 -10.75 -5.54
C LEU A 76 5.32 -10.23 -6.91
N PHE A 77 6.55 -9.74 -7.00
CA PHE A 77 7.11 -9.24 -8.25
C PHE A 77 7.17 -10.35 -9.32
N ASP A 78 7.71 -11.51 -8.98
CA ASP A 78 7.82 -12.66 -9.90
C ASP A 78 6.43 -13.08 -10.43
N LEU A 79 5.42 -13.16 -9.56
CA LEU A 79 4.04 -13.46 -9.96
C LEU A 79 3.47 -12.43 -10.96
N THR A 80 3.83 -11.15 -10.84
CA THR A 80 3.40 -10.15 -11.84
C THR A 80 4.09 -10.35 -13.17
N GLN A 81 5.39 -10.73 -13.17
CA GLN A 81 6.14 -11.00 -14.38
C GLN A 81 5.64 -12.27 -15.08
N ASP A 82 5.44 -13.36 -14.34
CA ASP A 82 4.95 -14.65 -14.86
C ASP A 82 3.57 -14.50 -15.52
N LYS A 83 2.73 -13.61 -14.99
CA LYS A 83 1.41 -13.30 -15.55
C LYS A 83 1.45 -12.22 -16.64
N ASN A 84 2.63 -11.71 -17.01
CA ASN A 84 2.80 -10.59 -17.94
C ASN A 84 1.96 -9.35 -17.58
N LEU A 85 1.88 -9.01 -16.27
CA LEU A 85 1.17 -7.85 -15.77
C LEU A 85 2.11 -6.65 -15.73
N GLU A 86 2.00 -5.75 -16.70
CA GLU A 86 2.75 -4.49 -16.69
C GLU A 86 2.12 -3.51 -15.69
N VAL A 87 2.80 -3.24 -14.57
CA VAL A 87 2.33 -2.29 -13.56
C VAL A 87 2.74 -0.87 -13.94
N ASP A 88 1.75 0.01 -14.16
CA ASP A 88 1.96 1.44 -14.45
C ASP A 88 1.91 2.30 -13.19
N LEU A 89 1.12 1.88 -12.19
CA LEU A 89 0.97 2.55 -10.90
C LEU A 89 1.13 1.54 -9.76
N LEU A 90 2.12 1.76 -8.90
CA LEU A 90 2.29 1.01 -7.66
C LEU A 90 1.79 1.84 -6.48
N ILE A 91 0.86 1.27 -5.69
CA ILE A 91 0.42 1.86 -4.42
C ILE A 91 0.87 0.96 -3.26
N ASN A 92 1.91 1.37 -2.58
CA ASN A 92 2.37 0.75 -1.34
C ASN A 92 1.54 1.28 -0.17
N ASN A 93 0.40 0.63 0.08
CA ASN A 93 -0.54 1.00 1.13
C ASN A 93 -0.54 0.01 2.30
N ALA A 94 -0.11 -1.23 2.11
CA ALA A 94 -0.03 -2.19 3.22
C ALA A 94 0.74 -1.61 4.41
N GLY A 95 0.18 -1.77 5.61
CA GLY A 95 0.79 -1.30 6.83
C GLY A 95 0.13 -1.90 8.06
N LEU A 96 0.90 -1.93 9.14
CA LEU A 96 0.46 -2.35 10.46
C LEU A 96 0.65 -1.19 11.43
N LEU A 97 -0.21 -1.14 12.44
CA LEU A 97 -0.14 -0.21 13.56
C LEU A 97 -0.34 -1.00 14.86
N HIS A 98 0.55 -0.84 15.82
CA HIS A 98 0.35 -1.26 17.20
C HIS A 98 0.48 -0.05 18.11
N ASN A 99 -0.43 0.05 19.08
CA ASN A 99 -0.51 1.18 20.02
C ASN A 99 -0.45 0.64 21.45
N GLY A 100 0.48 1.14 22.25
CA GLY A 100 0.69 0.73 23.64
C GLY A 100 2.07 1.15 24.14
N TYR A 101 2.31 0.94 25.46
CA TYR A 101 3.65 1.17 26.00
C TYR A 101 4.65 0.20 25.35
N PHE A 102 5.81 0.71 24.96
CA PHE A 102 6.82 -0.06 24.23
C PHE A 102 7.23 -1.36 24.94
N THR A 103 7.31 -1.33 26.27
CA THR A 103 7.69 -2.48 27.09
C THR A 103 6.59 -3.53 27.23
N ASP A 104 5.34 -3.17 26.92
CA ASP A 104 4.18 -4.06 27.07
C ASP A 104 3.74 -4.70 25.75
N LEU A 105 4.24 -4.16 24.63
CA LEU A 105 3.94 -4.68 23.30
C LEU A 105 4.84 -5.90 22.99
N ASP A 106 4.27 -6.91 22.34
CA ASP A 106 5.01 -8.07 21.89
C ASP A 106 6.07 -7.66 20.87
N LEU A 107 7.31 -8.10 21.09
CA LEU A 107 8.44 -7.82 20.21
C LEU A 107 8.21 -8.36 18.79
N ALA A 108 7.65 -9.57 18.65
CA ALA A 108 7.39 -10.17 17.34
C ALA A 108 6.39 -9.33 16.50
N GLU A 109 5.38 -8.75 17.15
CA GLU A 109 4.43 -7.85 16.45
C GLU A 109 5.08 -6.52 16.06
N GLN A 110 6.04 -6.02 16.84
CA GLN A 110 6.81 -4.83 16.49
C GLN A 110 7.75 -5.09 15.30
N GLU A 111 8.44 -6.23 15.31
CA GLU A 111 9.29 -6.68 14.21
C GLU A 111 8.46 -6.90 12.94
N ARG A 112 7.29 -7.50 13.07
CA ARG A 112 6.34 -7.69 11.98
C ARG A 112 5.88 -6.35 11.38
N MET A 113 5.63 -5.34 12.21
CA MET A 113 5.30 -3.99 11.76
C MET A 113 6.44 -3.39 10.94
N ILE A 114 7.69 -3.53 11.38
CA ILE A 114 8.87 -3.09 10.62
C ILE A 114 8.99 -3.87 9.31
N ALA A 115 8.79 -5.18 9.34
CA ALA A 115 8.84 -6.01 8.14
C ALA A 115 7.84 -5.55 7.07
N VAL A 116 6.59 -5.23 7.45
CA VAL A 116 5.58 -4.75 6.51
C VAL A 116 5.80 -3.29 6.11
N ASN A 117 5.92 -2.38 7.11
CA ASN A 117 5.90 -0.94 6.86
C ASN A 117 7.21 -0.43 6.23
N VAL A 118 8.32 -1.14 6.44
CA VAL A 118 9.66 -0.71 6.01
C VAL A 118 10.24 -1.66 4.98
N LEU A 119 10.52 -2.92 5.37
CA LEU A 119 11.26 -3.85 4.52
C LEU A 119 10.49 -4.21 3.25
N ALA A 120 9.24 -4.63 3.38
CA ALA A 120 8.42 -5.00 2.23
C ALA A 120 8.18 -3.80 1.29
N LEU A 121 7.84 -2.63 1.84
CA LEU A 121 7.65 -1.40 1.06
C LEU A 121 8.93 -1.05 0.28
N THR A 122 10.09 -1.08 0.94
CA THR A 122 11.38 -0.77 0.29
C THR A 122 11.68 -1.75 -0.83
N SER A 123 11.53 -3.07 -0.56
CA SER A 123 11.81 -4.11 -1.54
C SER A 123 10.86 -4.05 -2.75
N ILE A 124 9.56 -3.89 -2.51
CA ILE A 124 8.56 -3.75 -3.58
C ILE A 124 8.88 -2.49 -4.41
N THR A 125 9.12 -1.36 -3.75
CA THR A 125 9.48 -0.10 -4.42
C THR A 125 10.72 -0.29 -5.30
N HIS A 126 11.78 -0.94 -4.78
CA HIS A 126 13.01 -1.18 -5.53
C HIS A 126 12.77 -2.02 -6.79
N LEU A 127 12.05 -3.13 -6.68
CA LEU A 127 11.80 -4.04 -7.79
C LEU A 127 10.99 -3.35 -8.91
N PHE A 128 9.90 -2.66 -8.53
CA PHE A 128 9.05 -1.99 -9.51
C PHE A 128 9.67 -0.70 -10.06
N ALA A 129 10.39 0.09 -9.25
CA ALA A 129 11.09 1.27 -9.72
C ALA A 129 12.12 0.95 -10.80
N ASN A 130 12.87 -0.16 -10.65
CA ASN A 130 13.87 -0.59 -11.62
C ASN A 130 13.23 -0.95 -12.97
N ILE A 131 12.14 -1.73 -12.98
CA ILE A 131 11.48 -2.09 -14.25
C ILE A 131 10.76 -0.89 -14.88
N MET A 132 10.17 -0.01 -14.07
CA MET A 132 9.55 1.22 -14.51
C MET A 132 10.59 2.18 -15.11
N ALA A 133 11.75 2.35 -14.47
CA ALA A 133 12.85 3.19 -14.98
C ALA A 133 13.42 2.64 -16.29
N THR A 134 13.60 1.31 -16.41
CA THR A 134 14.03 0.67 -17.66
C THR A 134 13.03 0.93 -18.79
N ARG A 135 11.74 0.98 -18.48
CA ARG A 135 10.65 1.24 -19.40
C ARG A 135 10.48 2.74 -19.72
N GLY A 136 11.08 3.62 -18.91
CA GLY A 136 10.98 5.09 -19.04
C GLY A 136 9.62 5.65 -18.62
N LYS A 137 8.79 4.90 -17.88
CA LYS A 137 7.47 5.35 -17.39
C LYS A 137 7.03 4.57 -16.15
N GLY A 138 6.37 5.24 -15.24
CA GLY A 138 5.75 4.63 -14.06
C GLY A 138 5.41 5.63 -12.98
N CYS A 139 4.54 5.23 -12.07
CA CYS A 139 4.17 6.01 -10.90
C CYS A 139 4.21 5.15 -9.65
N ILE A 140 4.76 5.67 -8.56
CA ILE A 140 4.82 4.99 -7.27
C ILE A 140 4.23 5.93 -6.21
N LEU A 141 3.23 5.43 -5.48
CA LEU A 141 2.62 6.11 -4.35
C LEU A 141 2.89 5.31 -3.08
N ASN A 142 3.62 5.89 -2.15
CA ASN A 142 3.89 5.30 -0.85
C ASN A 142 3.00 5.94 0.23
N ILE A 143 2.23 5.13 0.95
CA ILE A 143 1.36 5.63 2.00
C ILE A 143 2.14 5.74 3.31
N SER A 144 2.49 6.99 3.66
CA SER A 144 3.05 7.37 4.94
C SER A 144 1.93 7.69 5.95
N SER A 145 2.08 8.71 6.76
CA SER A 145 1.12 9.20 7.74
C SER A 145 1.51 10.59 8.22
N LEU A 146 0.58 11.35 8.79
CA LEU A 146 0.93 12.52 9.61
C LEU A 146 1.84 12.15 10.80
N ALA A 147 1.79 10.91 11.28
CA ALA A 147 2.71 10.38 12.29
C ALA A 147 4.19 10.45 11.89
N ALA A 148 4.49 10.59 10.59
CA ALA A 148 5.86 10.74 10.10
C ALA A 148 6.56 12.02 10.57
N TRP A 149 5.79 13.04 10.93
CA TRP A 149 6.27 14.37 11.31
C TRP A 149 6.44 14.56 12.82
N MET A 150 6.02 13.58 13.64
CA MET A 150 5.95 13.70 15.08
C MET A 150 6.41 12.43 15.78
N ALA A 151 7.10 12.57 16.92
CA ALA A 151 7.28 11.48 17.86
C ALA A 151 5.98 11.28 18.64
N ILE A 152 5.34 10.13 18.48
CA ILE A 152 4.06 9.84 19.14
C ILE A 152 4.28 8.78 20.22
N PRO A 153 4.14 9.12 21.52
CA PRO A 153 4.14 8.15 22.61
C PRO A 153 3.11 7.05 22.34
N ASN A 154 3.42 5.82 22.71
CA ASN A 154 2.63 4.60 22.47
C ASN A 154 2.52 4.17 20.99
N GLN A 155 3.09 4.93 20.05
CA GLN A 155 3.16 4.58 18.62
C GLN A 155 4.59 4.76 18.06
N ASN A 156 5.60 4.56 18.89
CA ASN A 156 7.00 4.87 18.59
C ASN A 156 7.50 4.15 17.33
N VAL A 157 7.35 2.82 17.24
CA VAL A 157 7.77 2.04 16.07
C VAL A 157 6.94 2.40 14.83
N TYR A 158 5.63 2.60 14.99
CA TYR A 158 4.77 3.03 13.88
C TYR A 158 5.19 4.40 13.35
N ALA A 159 5.30 5.41 14.21
CA ALA A 159 5.70 6.76 13.80
C ALA A 159 7.08 6.76 13.13
N ALA A 160 8.05 6.03 13.71
CA ALA A 160 9.38 5.87 13.14
C ALA A 160 9.33 5.19 11.75
N SER A 161 8.49 4.15 11.58
CA SER A 161 8.31 3.49 10.29
C SER A 161 7.72 4.43 9.23
N LYS A 162 6.78 5.29 9.61
CA LYS A 162 6.17 6.26 8.70
C LYS A 162 7.10 7.44 8.38
N ALA A 163 7.96 7.84 9.33
CA ALA A 163 9.05 8.80 9.07
C ALA A 163 10.07 8.23 8.08
N TYR A 164 10.44 6.94 8.22
CA TYR A 164 11.25 6.25 7.22
C TYR A 164 10.61 6.32 5.84
N VAL A 165 9.34 5.94 5.69
CA VAL A 165 8.62 5.95 4.40
C VAL A 165 8.62 7.33 3.77
N LEU A 166 8.38 8.38 4.56
CA LEU A 166 8.37 9.75 4.07
C LEU A 166 9.75 10.17 3.55
N SER A 167 10.80 10.02 4.36
CA SER A 167 12.18 10.39 4.01
C SER A 167 12.68 9.58 2.80
N PHE A 168 12.45 8.26 2.80
CA PHE A 168 12.79 7.37 1.70
C PHE A 168 12.14 7.80 0.39
N THR A 169 10.83 8.11 0.44
CA THR A 169 10.06 8.48 -0.76
C THR A 169 10.53 9.80 -1.34
N GLN A 170 10.81 10.80 -0.49
CA GLN A 170 11.30 12.11 -0.93
C GLN A 170 12.67 11.99 -1.62
N ALA A 171 13.62 11.29 -0.99
CA ALA A 171 14.93 11.07 -1.58
C ALA A 171 14.84 10.31 -2.91
N LEU A 172 14.03 9.24 -2.98
CA LEU A 172 13.84 8.48 -4.20
C LEU A 172 13.18 9.31 -5.31
N ALA A 173 12.24 10.20 -4.97
CA ALA A 173 11.61 11.09 -5.95
C ALA A 173 12.64 12.02 -6.61
N ASP A 174 13.54 12.61 -5.82
CA ASP A 174 14.61 13.46 -6.32
C ASP A 174 15.60 12.67 -7.18
N GLU A 175 15.98 11.45 -6.79
CA GLU A 175 16.85 10.57 -7.58
C GLU A 175 16.22 10.21 -8.94
N MET A 176 14.94 9.83 -8.96
CA MET A 176 14.22 9.47 -10.18
C MET A 176 14.07 10.65 -11.13
N LEU A 177 13.88 11.85 -10.59
CA LEU A 177 13.83 13.09 -11.36
C LEU A 177 15.21 13.43 -11.94
N ALA A 178 16.27 13.41 -11.12
CA ALA A 178 17.64 13.72 -11.54
C ALA A 178 18.15 12.80 -12.64
N ASN A 179 17.77 11.52 -12.59
CA ASN A 179 18.16 10.53 -13.59
C ASN A 179 17.25 10.50 -14.82
N SER A 180 16.26 11.40 -14.91
CA SER A 180 15.29 11.43 -16.01
C SER A 180 14.64 10.07 -16.30
N SER A 181 14.36 9.32 -15.24
CA SER A 181 13.89 7.92 -15.33
C SER A 181 12.49 7.75 -15.94
N GLY A 182 11.72 8.85 -16.03
CA GLY A 182 10.30 8.80 -16.41
C GLY A 182 9.38 8.23 -15.31
N VAL A 183 9.93 7.99 -14.10
CA VAL A 183 9.17 7.47 -12.94
C VAL A 183 8.89 8.60 -11.96
N SER A 184 7.62 8.79 -11.61
CA SER A 184 7.23 9.69 -10.53
C SER A 184 7.02 8.93 -9.23
N VAL A 185 7.53 9.48 -8.13
CA VAL A 185 7.42 8.87 -6.80
C VAL A 185 6.83 9.91 -5.84
N THR A 186 5.81 9.52 -5.08
CA THR A 186 5.08 10.44 -4.20
C THR A 186 4.76 9.77 -2.86
N ALA A 187 4.82 10.54 -1.77
CA ALA A 187 4.32 10.12 -0.47
C ALA A 187 2.96 10.77 -0.19
N LEU A 188 1.99 9.95 0.25
CA LEU A 188 0.75 10.45 0.82
C LEU A 188 0.81 10.30 2.35
N CYS A 189 0.52 11.37 3.07
CA CYS A 189 0.54 11.41 4.53
C CYS A 189 -0.87 11.63 5.09
N PRO A 190 -1.73 10.59 5.13
CA PRO A 190 -3.08 10.73 5.66
C PRO A 190 -3.06 11.09 7.15
N GLY A 191 -4.10 11.80 7.59
CA GLY A 191 -4.43 11.95 9.00
C GLY A 191 -5.07 10.69 9.57
N TYR A 192 -5.72 10.82 10.72
CA TYR A 192 -6.50 9.73 11.31
C TYR A 192 -7.67 9.39 10.39
N THR A 193 -7.63 8.19 9.83
CA THR A 193 -8.66 7.70 8.91
C THR A 193 -9.43 6.58 9.59
N ALA A 194 -10.76 6.65 9.55
CA ALA A 194 -11.64 5.61 10.09
C ALA A 194 -11.48 4.32 9.27
N THR A 195 -10.59 3.45 9.71
CA THR A 195 -10.32 2.14 9.12
C THR A 195 -10.22 1.11 10.22
N LYS A 196 -10.39 -0.18 9.89
CA LYS A 196 -10.22 -1.28 10.84
C LYS A 196 -8.83 -1.34 11.48
N MET A 197 -7.85 -0.67 10.90
CA MET A 197 -6.53 -0.51 11.50
C MET A 197 -6.62 0.19 12.87
N MET A 198 -7.61 1.09 13.05
CA MET A 198 -7.85 1.82 14.30
C MET A 198 -8.67 1.02 15.33
N ASP A 199 -9.41 0.02 14.87
CA ASP A 199 -10.34 -0.76 15.71
C ASP A 199 -9.72 -2.05 16.28
N ASN A 200 -8.43 -2.31 16.05
CA ASN A 200 -7.78 -3.54 16.46
C ASN A 200 -7.70 -3.65 18.02
N PRO A 201 -8.44 -4.57 18.66
CA PRO A 201 -8.48 -4.70 20.12
C PRO A 201 -7.15 -5.18 20.73
N ALA A 202 -6.23 -5.72 19.94
CA ALA A 202 -4.88 -6.06 20.37
C ALA A 202 -4.00 -4.81 20.61
N GLN A 203 -4.50 -3.63 20.30
CA GLN A 203 -3.82 -2.35 20.50
C GLN A 203 -4.16 -1.82 21.89
N GLY A 204 -3.44 -2.21 22.91
CA GLY A 204 -3.51 -1.84 24.34
C GLY A 204 -4.35 -0.59 24.72
N ALA A 205 -3.86 0.60 24.66
CA ALA A 205 -4.64 1.80 25.00
C ALA A 205 -5.47 2.29 23.80
N GLN A 206 -6.80 2.39 23.94
CA GLN A 206 -7.66 3.02 22.94
C GLN A 206 -7.22 4.47 22.70
N LEU A 207 -6.74 4.76 21.51
CA LEU A 207 -6.48 6.13 21.12
C LEU A 207 -7.83 6.86 20.95
N ARG A 208 -8.16 7.73 21.90
CA ARG A 208 -9.39 8.55 21.82
C ARG A 208 -9.15 9.70 20.86
N ILE A 209 -9.47 9.49 19.59
CA ILE A 209 -9.41 10.55 18.57
C ILE A 209 -10.76 11.27 18.54
N PRO A 210 -10.80 12.59 18.69
CA PRO A 210 -12.03 13.33 18.51
C PRO A 210 -12.62 13.07 17.10
N PRO A 211 -13.94 12.85 16.97
CA PRO A 211 -14.57 12.61 15.67
C PRO A 211 -14.27 13.71 14.62
N THR A 212 -14.06 14.94 15.07
CA THR A 212 -13.71 16.08 14.22
C THR A 212 -12.32 15.98 13.57
N MET A 213 -11.45 15.09 14.06
CA MET A 213 -10.11 14.86 13.53
C MET A 213 -10.03 13.58 12.70
N MET A 214 -11.14 12.86 12.57
CA MET A 214 -11.19 11.58 11.86
C MET A 214 -11.62 11.80 10.41
N MET A 215 -10.82 11.28 9.49
CA MET A 215 -11.18 11.20 8.07
C MET A 215 -11.92 9.88 7.82
N PHE A 216 -12.98 9.91 7.02
CA PHE A 216 -13.72 8.71 6.65
C PHE A 216 -13.33 8.28 5.23
N VAL A 217 -13.16 6.99 5.01
CA VAL A 217 -13.21 6.41 3.66
C VAL A 217 -14.68 6.41 3.20
N ARG A 218 -14.94 6.53 1.91
CA ARG A 218 -16.30 6.49 1.37
C ARG A 218 -16.97 5.17 1.73
N GLU A 219 -18.26 5.24 2.14
CA GLU A 219 -19.10 4.08 2.30
C GLU A 219 -19.58 3.53 0.94
#